data_fadcf0542057117c3f7c81f6fad2e33e
#
_entry.id   fadcf0542057117c3f7c81f6fad2e33e
#
_cell.length_a   1.000
_cell.length_b   1.000
_cell.length_c   1.000
_cell.angle_alpha   90.00
_cell.angle_beta   90.00
_cell.angle_gamma   90.00
#
_symmetry.space_group_name_H-M   'P 1'
#
loop_
_entity.id
_entity.type
_entity.pdbx_description
1 polymer ?
#
loop_
_entity_poly.entity_id
_entity_poly.type
_entity_poly.pdbx_seq_one_letter_code
_entity_poly.pdbx_strand_id
1 'polypeptide(L)'
;MSNVNEILVEFERLKSACRSMDGKKIVVGIVGDGVDSEVLKIAAAHEYGTDKLPERSFIRASFDADQDKLGSIVSGQVNKVLSGQISADTAANAIGAQAAQLVQNFIDENRVKPPSDFSKKTQHTTLYETGTHIRDRIAFKVEEE
;
A
#
# COMPACT_ATOMS: atom_id res chain seq x y z
N MET A 1 30.75 29.08 4.90
CA MET A 1 30.79 28.76 3.48
C MET A 1 31.35 27.37 3.30
N SER A 2 30.61 26.50 2.59
CA SER A 2 31.05 25.12 2.34
C SER A 2 32.24 25.11 1.39
N ASN A 3 33.25 24.29 1.66
CA ASN A 3 34.37 24.08 0.76
C ASN A 3 34.08 22.86 -0.16
N VAL A 4 34.95 22.64 -1.14
CA VAL A 4 34.79 21.56 -2.13
C VAL A 4 34.73 20.19 -1.44
N ASN A 5 35.50 19.95 -0.41
CA ASN A 5 35.50 18.68 0.33
C ASN A 5 34.17 18.42 1.01
N GLU A 6 33.57 19.44 1.63
CA GLU A 6 32.24 19.33 2.26
C GLU A 6 31.16 19.04 1.22
N ILE A 7 31.22 19.66 0.05
CA ILE A 7 30.30 19.42 -1.07
C ILE A 7 30.42 17.98 -1.55
N LEU A 8 31.64 17.48 -1.72
CA LEU A 8 31.88 16.10 -2.15
C LEU A 8 31.37 15.08 -1.15
N VAL A 9 31.57 15.32 0.15
CA VAL A 9 31.07 14.46 1.22
C VAL A 9 29.54 14.41 1.17
N GLU A 10 28.88 15.57 1.05
CA GLU A 10 27.43 15.64 0.95
C GLU A 10 26.90 14.96 -0.30
N PHE A 11 27.58 15.11 -1.44
CA PHE A 11 27.21 14.44 -2.69
C PHE A 11 27.31 12.92 -2.56
N GLU A 12 28.38 12.39 -1.95
CA GLU A 12 28.51 10.96 -1.69
C GLU A 12 27.45 10.44 -0.73
N ARG A 13 27.08 11.23 0.27
CA ARG A 13 25.99 10.89 1.19
C ARG A 13 24.65 10.75 0.46
N LEU A 14 24.33 11.70 -0.44
CA LEU A 14 23.12 11.66 -1.26
C LEU A 14 23.10 10.45 -2.20
N LYS A 15 24.24 10.17 -2.85
CA LYS A 15 24.37 8.98 -3.69
C LYS A 15 24.13 7.69 -2.91
N SER A 16 24.69 7.60 -1.72
CA SER A 16 24.51 6.44 -0.83
C SER A 16 23.04 6.30 -0.42
N ALA A 17 22.38 7.41 -0.08
CA ALA A 17 20.94 7.41 0.25
C ALA A 17 20.10 6.91 -0.93
N CYS A 18 20.37 7.37 -2.14
CA CYS A 18 19.68 6.91 -3.33
C CYS A 18 19.89 5.40 -3.57
N ARG A 19 21.13 4.92 -3.45
CA ARG A 19 21.46 3.50 -3.61
C ARG A 19 20.76 2.63 -2.58
N SER A 20 20.60 3.12 -1.36
CA SER A 20 19.94 2.37 -0.28
C SER A 20 18.46 2.13 -0.57
N MET A 21 17.84 2.96 -1.39
CA MET A 21 16.43 2.81 -1.79
C MET A 21 16.27 1.92 -3.03
N ASP A 22 17.33 1.73 -3.81
CA ASP A 22 17.29 0.95 -5.02
C ASP A 22 17.01 -0.53 -4.73
N GLY A 23 16.24 -1.17 -5.59
CA GLY A 23 15.88 -2.58 -5.45
C GLY A 23 14.80 -2.88 -4.40
N LYS A 24 14.31 -1.89 -3.68
CA LYS A 24 13.23 -2.11 -2.71
C LYS A 24 11.88 -2.10 -3.41
N LYS A 25 11.10 -3.15 -3.14
CA LYS A 25 9.76 -3.32 -3.68
C LYS A 25 8.76 -3.45 -2.54
N ILE A 26 7.71 -2.66 -2.57
CA ILE A 26 6.66 -2.68 -1.54
C ILE A 26 5.42 -3.32 -2.16
N VAL A 27 4.96 -4.41 -1.57
CA VAL A 27 3.77 -5.13 -2.02
C VAL A 27 2.66 -4.90 -0.99
N VAL A 28 1.51 -4.45 -1.45
CA VAL A 28 0.35 -4.16 -0.61
C VAL A 28 -0.82 -5.01 -1.09
N GLY A 29 -1.49 -5.63 -0.16
CA GLY A 29 -2.64 -6.47 -0.44
C GLY A 29 -2.82 -7.52 0.63
N ILE A 30 -3.26 -8.69 0.25
CA ILE A 30 -3.34 -9.84 1.15
C ILE A 30 -2.06 -10.65 0.95
N VAL A 31 -1.07 -10.35 1.77
CA VAL A 31 0.31 -10.82 1.62
C VAL A 31 0.82 -11.42 2.94
N GLY A 32 1.84 -12.26 2.83
CA GLY A 32 2.52 -12.85 3.98
C GLY A 32 2.44 -14.37 3.98
N ASP A 33 3.26 -14.96 4.84
CA ASP A 33 3.28 -16.41 5.03
C ASP A 33 2.04 -16.86 5.80
N GLY A 34 1.52 -18.04 5.44
CA GLY A 34 0.38 -18.62 6.13
C GLY A 34 -0.97 -18.01 5.80
N VAL A 35 -1.08 -17.22 4.73
CA VAL A 35 -2.38 -16.73 4.26
C VAL A 35 -3.18 -17.90 3.70
N ASP A 36 -4.42 -18.03 4.17
CA ASP A 36 -5.33 -19.09 3.73
C ASP A 36 -5.66 -18.93 2.23
N SER A 37 -5.52 -20.02 1.48
CA SER A 37 -5.82 -20.04 0.05
C SER A 37 -7.27 -19.65 -0.27
N GLU A 38 -8.21 -19.98 0.60
CA GLU A 38 -9.63 -19.59 0.43
C GLU A 38 -9.80 -18.09 0.53
N VAL A 39 -9.10 -17.44 1.46
CA VAL A 39 -9.11 -15.98 1.58
C VAL A 39 -8.56 -15.33 0.31
N LEU A 40 -7.48 -15.87 -0.23
CA LEU A 40 -6.89 -15.36 -1.49
C LEU A 40 -7.85 -15.52 -2.67
N LYS A 41 -8.55 -16.63 -2.77
CA LYS A 41 -9.54 -16.86 -3.83
C LYS A 41 -10.71 -15.87 -3.73
N ILE A 42 -11.22 -15.67 -2.53
CA ILE A 42 -12.32 -14.74 -2.29
C ILE A 42 -11.89 -13.30 -2.60
N ALA A 43 -10.71 -12.91 -2.16
CA ALA A 43 -10.15 -11.59 -2.43
C ALA A 43 -9.97 -11.36 -3.94
N ALA A 44 -9.42 -12.34 -4.66
CA ALA A 44 -9.26 -12.27 -6.10
C ALA A 44 -10.60 -12.19 -6.83
N ALA A 45 -11.60 -12.95 -6.38
CA ALA A 45 -12.94 -12.92 -6.94
C ALA A 45 -13.58 -11.54 -6.82
N HIS A 46 -13.38 -10.86 -5.68
CA HIS A 46 -13.85 -9.48 -5.53
C HIS A 46 -13.04 -8.49 -6.37
N GLU A 47 -11.73 -8.62 -6.37
CA GLU A 47 -10.86 -7.67 -7.09
C GLU A 47 -11.07 -7.71 -8.60
N TYR A 48 -11.23 -8.89 -9.16
CA TYR A 48 -11.32 -9.11 -10.62
C TYR A 48 -12.70 -9.50 -11.13
N GLY A 49 -13.60 -9.89 -10.25
CA GLY A 49 -14.89 -10.43 -10.64
C GLY A 49 -14.79 -11.88 -11.15
N THR A 50 -15.94 -12.50 -11.31
CA THR A 50 -16.10 -13.84 -11.88
C THR A 50 -17.35 -13.85 -12.77
N ASP A 51 -17.65 -14.96 -13.43
CA ASP A 51 -18.88 -15.11 -14.22
C ASP A 51 -20.15 -14.90 -13.39
N LYS A 52 -20.07 -15.14 -12.09
CA LYS A 52 -21.21 -15.05 -11.16
C LYS A 52 -21.20 -13.82 -10.26
N LEU A 53 -20.03 -13.18 -10.10
CA LEU A 53 -19.84 -12.04 -9.20
C LEU A 53 -19.31 -10.83 -9.97
N PRO A 54 -19.88 -9.65 -9.77
CA PRO A 54 -19.33 -8.44 -10.37
C PRO A 54 -17.97 -8.12 -9.77
N GLU A 55 -17.13 -7.47 -10.55
CA GLU A 55 -15.86 -6.92 -10.05
C GLU A 55 -16.16 -5.85 -8.98
N ARG A 56 -15.53 -5.99 -7.84
CA ARG A 56 -15.55 -5.02 -6.74
C ARG A 56 -14.12 -4.73 -6.32
N SER A 57 -13.40 -4.04 -7.21
CA SER A 57 -11.98 -3.74 -6.97
C SER A 57 -11.81 -2.90 -5.71
N PHE A 58 -10.90 -3.31 -4.86
CA PHE A 58 -10.57 -2.58 -3.63
C PHE A 58 -9.09 -2.20 -3.57
N ILE A 59 -8.20 -2.97 -4.16
CA ILE A 59 -6.76 -2.65 -4.18
C ILE A 59 -6.46 -1.70 -5.33
N ARG A 60 -6.68 -2.11 -6.57
CA ARG A 60 -6.43 -1.26 -7.74
C ARG A 60 -7.24 0.01 -7.69
N ALA A 61 -8.54 -0.10 -7.38
CA ALA A 61 -9.42 1.05 -7.35
C ALA A 61 -9.02 2.07 -6.29
N SER A 62 -8.55 1.63 -5.10
CA SER A 62 -8.10 2.55 -4.06
C SER A 62 -6.86 3.31 -4.49
N PHE A 63 -5.89 2.65 -5.11
CA PHE A 63 -4.68 3.31 -5.59
C PHE A 63 -4.96 4.24 -6.77
N ASP A 64 -5.85 3.86 -7.68
CA ASP A 64 -6.26 4.73 -8.78
C ASP A 64 -6.98 5.98 -8.28
N ALA A 65 -7.84 5.84 -7.28
CA ALA A 65 -8.59 6.96 -6.73
C ALA A 65 -7.74 7.89 -5.87
N ASP A 66 -6.76 7.35 -5.16
CA ASP A 66 -5.96 8.08 -4.18
C ASP A 66 -4.49 8.24 -4.59
N GLN A 67 -4.21 8.31 -5.90
CA GLN A 67 -2.85 8.47 -6.44
C GLN A 67 -2.10 9.65 -5.83
N ASP A 68 -2.76 10.78 -5.66
CA ASP A 68 -2.12 11.98 -5.10
C ASP A 68 -1.70 11.77 -3.65
N LYS A 69 -2.55 11.11 -2.87
CA LYS A 69 -2.23 10.76 -1.47
C LYS A 69 -1.05 9.80 -1.41
N LEU A 70 -1.06 8.78 -2.25
CA LEU A 70 0.03 7.81 -2.32
C LEU A 70 1.34 8.50 -2.72
N GLY A 71 1.29 9.36 -3.73
CA GLY A 71 2.45 10.14 -4.17
C GLY A 71 3.03 11.00 -3.05
N SER A 72 2.18 11.64 -2.27
CA SER A 72 2.60 12.45 -1.11
C SER A 72 3.25 11.60 -0.02
N ILE A 73 2.70 10.42 0.24
CA ILE A 73 3.27 9.46 1.21
C ILE A 73 4.69 9.06 0.78
N VAL A 74 4.85 8.66 -0.47
CA VAL A 74 6.14 8.24 -1.01
C VAL A 74 7.15 9.40 -0.98
N SER A 75 6.78 10.57 -1.50
CA SER A 75 7.65 11.76 -1.52
C SER A 75 8.10 12.15 -0.13
N GLY A 76 7.19 12.15 0.84
CA GLY A 76 7.50 12.52 2.22
C GLY A 76 8.55 11.60 2.82
N GLN A 77 8.43 10.30 2.62
CA GLN A 77 9.39 9.33 3.16
C GLN A 77 10.74 9.37 2.42
N VAL A 78 10.70 9.48 1.10
CA VAL A 78 11.92 9.60 0.28
C VAL A 78 12.72 10.83 0.70
N ASN A 79 12.07 11.97 0.90
CA ASN A 79 12.72 13.20 1.36
C ASN A 79 13.40 13.01 2.72
N LYS A 80 12.80 12.26 3.63
CA LYS A 80 13.41 11.94 4.93
C LYS A 80 14.66 11.08 4.79
N VAL A 81 14.67 10.14 3.84
CA VAL A 81 15.87 9.34 3.53
C VAL A 81 16.96 10.24 2.96
N LEU A 82 16.62 11.09 1.99
CA LEU A 82 17.58 11.99 1.34
C LEU A 82 18.17 13.00 2.31
N SER A 83 17.40 13.46 3.30
CA SER A 83 17.89 14.38 4.33
C SER A 83 18.63 13.68 5.48
N GLY A 84 18.73 12.36 5.46
CA GLY A 84 19.43 11.60 6.48
C GLY A 84 18.65 11.38 7.77
N GLN A 85 17.36 11.67 7.79
CA GLN A 85 16.52 11.52 9.00
C GLN A 85 16.17 10.08 9.31
N ILE A 86 15.93 9.26 8.27
CA ILE A 86 15.54 7.85 8.41
C ILE A 86 16.29 6.98 7.40
N SER A 87 16.36 5.68 7.68
CA SER A 87 16.90 4.70 6.74
C SER A 87 15.91 4.39 5.61
N ALA A 88 16.41 3.82 4.52
CA ALA A 88 15.56 3.33 3.43
C ALA A 88 14.59 2.24 3.90
N ASP A 89 15.02 1.35 4.80
CA ASP A 89 14.15 0.32 5.36
C ASP A 89 13.00 0.92 6.17
N THR A 90 13.29 1.91 7.01
CA THR A 90 12.27 2.63 7.77
C THR A 90 11.27 3.30 6.84
N ALA A 91 11.76 3.97 5.77
CA ALA A 91 10.93 4.61 4.78
C ALA A 91 10.03 3.60 4.05
N ALA A 92 10.57 2.47 3.60
CA ALA A 92 9.83 1.44 2.89
C ALA A 92 8.70 0.87 3.76
N ASN A 93 8.98 0.59 5.03
CA ASN A 93 7.97 0.09 5.97
C ASN A 93 6.90 1.14 6.25
N ALA A 94 7.26 2.41 6.37
CA ALA A 94 6.30 3.50 6.57
C ALA A 94 5.39 3.68 5.35
N ILE A 95 5.95 3.64 4.15
CA ILE A 95 5.18 3.70 2.90
C ILE A 95 4.20 2.52 2.82
N GLY A 96 4.67 1.31 3.10
CA GLY A 96 3.84 0.11 3.06
C GLY A 96 2.67 0.18 4.02
N ALA A 97 2.94 0.57 5.27
CA ALA A 97 1.90 0.71 6.30
C ALA A 97 0.84 1.74 5.90
N GLN A 98 1.26 2.89 5.41
CA GLN A 98 0.34 3.96 5.00
C GLN A 98 -0.42 3.59 3.72
N ALA A 99 0.22 2.89 2.78
CA ALA A 99 -0.46 2.42 1.56
C ALA A 99 -1.52 1.35 1.90
N ALA A 100 -1.22 0.43 2.80
CA ALA A 100 -2.20 -0.55 3.30
C ALA A 100 -3.39 0.18 3.96
N GLN A 101 -3.11 1.23 4.73
CA GLN A 101 -4.15 2.04 5.36
C GLN A 101 -5.03 2.74 4.32
N LEU A 102 -4.49 3.21 3.21
CA LEU A 102 -5.28 3.78 2.11
C LEU A 102 -6.31 2.78 1.58
N VAL A 103 -5.91 1.53 1.39
CA VAL A 103 -6.83 0.47 0.92
C VAL A 103 -7.92 0.21 1.96
N GLN A 104 -7.54 0.10 3.24
CA GLN A 104 -8.49 -0.12 4.32
C GLN A 104 -9.49 1.04 4.43
N ASN A 105 -9.01 2.28 4.32
CA ASN A 105 -9.86 3.47 4.36
C ASN A 105 -10.83 3.50 3.18
N PHE A 106 -10.38 3.10 1.99
CA PHE A 106 -11.24 3.01 0.81
C PHE A 106 -12.44 2.09 1.05
N ILE A 107 -12.22 0.96 1.71
CA ILE A 107 -13.28 0.04 2.11
C ILE A 107 -14.16 0.67 3.19
N ASP A 108 -13.56 1.22 4.24
CA ASP A 108 -14.27 1.80 5.39
C ASP A 108 -15.15 2.99 5.00
N GLU A 109 -14.72 3.77 4.01
CA GLU A 109 -15.47 4.90 3.45
C GLU A 109 -16.53 4.47 2.44
N ASN A 110 -16.75 3.17 2.27
CA ASN A 110 -17.74 2.58 1.36
C ASN A 110 -17.55 3.01 -0.09
N ARG A 111 -16.31 3.09 -0.54
CA ARG A 111 -15.95 3.51 -1.91
C ARG A 111 -15.80 2.35 -2.88
N VAL A 112 -15.88 1.10 -2.38
CA VAL A 112 -15.84 -0.11 -3.23
C VAL A 112 -17.16 -0.23 -3.98
N LYS A 113 -17.11 -0.34 -5.30
CA LYS A 113 -18.30 -0.40 -6.17
C LYS A 113 -18.25 -1.63 -7.08
N PRO A 114 -19.41 -2.20 -7.41
CA PRO A 114 -20.73 -1.90 -6.86
C PRO A 114 -20.88 -2.42 -5.42
N PRO A 115 -21.76 -1.80 -4.60
CA PRO A 115 -21.98 -2.29 -3.24
C PRO A 115 -22.66 -3.68 -3.27
N SER A 116 -22.37 -4.50 -2.25
CA SER A 116 -23.01 -5.80 -2.11
C SER A 116 -24.46 -5.66 -1.62
N ASP A 117 -25.26 -6.70 -1.80
CA ASP A 117 -26.64 -6.71 -1.30
C ASP A 117 -26.68 -6.60 0.22
N PHE A 118 -25.75 -7.26 0.91
CA PHE A 118 -25.60 -7.15 2.35
C PHE A 118 -25.29 -5.71 2.77
N SER A 119 -24.35 -5.08 2.09
CA SER A 119 -23.98 -3.68 2.35
C SER A 119 -25.18 -2.74 2.19
N LYS A 120 -26.00 -2.94 1.14
CA LYS A 120 -27.19 -2.14 0.90
C LYS A 120 -28.25 -2.28 2.02
N LYS A 121 -28.39 -3.50 2.57
CA LYS A 121 -29.40 -3.81 3.59
C LYS A 121 -28.99 -3.38 5.00
N THR A 122 -27.71 -3.49 5.33
CA THR A 122 -27.22 -3.33 6.71
C THR A 122 -26.44 -2.04 6.93
N GLN A 123 -26.19 -1.27 5.89
CA GLN A 123 -25.35 -0.07 5.90
C GLN A 123 -23.88 -0.33 6.28
N HIS A 124 -23.45 -1.58 6.29
CA HIS A 124 -22.03 -1.91 6.39
C HIS A 124 -21.33 -1.71 5.05
N THR A 125 -20.03 -1.47 5.10
CA THR A 125 -19.23 -1.32 3.89
C THR A 125 -19.10 -2.66 3.15
N THR A 126 -19.04 -2.60 1.84
CA THR A 126 -18.75 -3.77 1.02
C THR A 126 -17.40 -4.35 1.40
N LEU A 127 -17.28 -5.67 1.47
CA LEU A 127 -16.11 -6.44 1.92
C LEU A 127 -15.93 -6.51 3.44
N TYR A 128 -16.73 -5.80 4.21
CA TYR A 128 -16.74 -5.95 5.67
C TYR A 128 -17.46 -7.24 6.09
N GLU A 129 -18.55 -7.55 5.40
CA GLU A 129 -19.43 -8.67 5.73
C GLU A 129 -18.99 -10.03 5.20
N THR A 130 -17.85 -10.09 4.53
CA THR A 130 -17.40 -11.37 3.93
C THR A 130 -16.84 -12.29 4.99
N GLY A 131 -17.40 -12.94 5.82
CA GLY A 131 -16.89 -13.88 6.84
C GLY A 131 -15.36 -14.12 6.93
N THR A 132 -14.62 -13.63 5.96
CA THR A 132 -13.15 -13.70 5.88
C THR A 132 -12.47 -12.42 6.34
N HIS A 133 -13.22 -11.37 6.61
CA HIS A 133 -12.71 -10.06 7.03
C HIS A 133 -11.58 -9.55 6.15
N ILE A 134 -11.80 -9.49 4.84
CA ILE A 134 -10.79 -9.07 3.85
C ILE A 134 -10.15 -7.74 4.25
N ARG A 135 -10.96 -6.79 4.71
CA ARG A 135 -10.46 -5.47 5.15
C ARG A 135 -9.34 -5.61 6.18
N ASP A 136 -9.50 -6.48 7.16
CA ASP A 136 -8.54 -6.65 8.27
C ASP A 136 -7.30 -7.44 7.86
N ARG A 137 -7.33 -8.09 6.70
CA ARG A 137 -6.22 -8.90 6.19
C ARG A 137 -5.35 -8.15 5.19
N ILE A 138 -5.67 -6.90 4.90
CA ILE A 138 -4.85 -6.04 4.05
C ILE A 138 -3.58 -5.70 4.80
N ALA A 139 -2.45 -5.99 4.19
CA ALA A 139 -1.13 -5.84 4.78
C ALA A 139 -0.12 -5.43 3.72
N PHE A 140 1.14 -5.35 4.09
CA PHE A 140 2.22 -5.07 3.16
C PHE A 140 3.44 -5.92 3.48
N LYS A 141 4.33 -6.05 2.51
CA LYS A 141 5.68 -6.56 2.74
C LYS A 141 6.66 -5.78 1.89
N VAL A 142 7.90 -5.73 2.34
CA VAL A 142 9.01 -5.13 1.61
C VAL A 142 9.89 -6.26 1.09
N GLU A 143 10.14 -6.25 -0.21
CA GLU A 143 10.99 -7.22 -0.89
C GLU A 143 12.22 -6.51 -1.43
N GLU A 144 13.34 -7.23 -1.48
CA GLU A 144 14.56 -6.77 -2.15
C GLU A 144 14.69 -7.47 -3.50
N GLU A 145 15.07 -6.71 -4.50
CA GLU A 145 15.39 -7.25 -5.82
C GLU A 145 16.89 -7.45 -6.00
#